data_e3f3e1446f299d0a9e0cbca23870001e
#
_entry.id   e3f3e1446f299d0a9e0cbca23870001e
#
_cell.length_a   1.000
_cell.length_b   1.000
_cell.length_c   1.000
_cell.angle_alpha   90.00
_cell.angle_beta   90.00
_cell.angle_gamma   90.00
#
_symmetry.space_group_name_H-M   'P 1'
#
loop_
_entity.id
_entity.type
_entity.pdbx_description
1 polymer ?
#
loop_
_entity_poly.entity_id
_entity_poly.type
_entity_poly.pdbx_seq_one_letter_code
_entity_poly.pdbx_strand_id
1 'polypeptide(L)'
;MKSFAHEIHGMPVHAIDGEIGTIQDVLFDPESWTVRYLEVSTGWLFGRDVLIPVDKVKRIDAPDGVATFDCTKEQIENSPNAEPERAIDRDYESRLVSHYGLAPYWAAPPEAGVPPQAMPIGAPAQVPETAEELRLLSGGEIDGYDLDAQGETVGTVRDVLIDLDTWKVSSLMADLGGIFSQDVETIGVGPVVGVDRENGIVNVSTSPEKMGHGTGEKLPFVFPYVPPLA
;
A
#
# COMPACT_ATOMS: atom_id res chain seq x y z
N MET A 1 -0.63 8.67 -13.15
CA MET A 1 0.44 7.71 -13.58
C MET A 1 0.26 6.42 -12.81
N LYS A 2 0.51 5.24 -13.45
CA LYS A 2 0.36 3.94 -12.76
C LYS A 2 1.70 3.24 -12.64
N SER A 3 1.91 2.51 -11.56
CA SER A 3 3.09 1.68 -11.30
C SER A 3 2.71 0.43 -10.50
N PHE A 4 3.41 -0.66 -10.72
CA PHE A 4 3.30 -1.84 -9.88
C PHE A 4 4.05 -1.64 -8.56
N ALA A 5 3.63 -2.34 -7.50
CA ALA A 5 4.29 -2.23 -6.21
C ALA A 5 5.75 -2.68 -6.28
N HIS A 6 6.06 -3.74 -7.04
CA HIS A 6 7.43 -4.20 -7.24
C HIS A 6 8.34 -3.17 -7.94
N GLU A 7 7.79 -2.29 -8.79
CA GLU A 7 8.55 -1.23 -9.45
C GLU A 7 8.91 -0.09 -8.49
N ILE A 8 8.14 0.08 -7.42
CA ILE A 8 8.38 1.07 -6.38
C ILE A 8 9.34 0.52 -5.32
N HIS A 9 9.33 -0.79 -5.10
CA HIS A 9 10.23 -1.46 -4.15
C HIS A 9 11.69 -1.20 -4.50
N GLY A 10 12.50 -0.92 -3.50
CA GLY A 10 13.93 -0.62 -3.65
C GLY A 10 14.25 0.78 -4.17
N MET A 11 13.25 1.61 -4.51
CA MET A 11 13.51 2.98 -4.94
C MET A 11 14.17 3.80 -3.81
N PRO A 12 15.27 4.53 -4.10
CA PRO A 12 15.84 5.47 -3.15
C PRO A 12 14.85 6.58 -2.78
N VAL A 13 14.84 6.89 -1.49
CA VAL A 13 14.00 7.92 -0.88
C VAL A 13 14.81 9.20 -0.71
N HIS A 14 14.35 10.27 -1.33
CA HIS A 14 14.89 11.61 -1.22
C HIS A 14 13.98 12.49 -0.38
N ALA A 15 14.44 12.82 0.83
CA ALA A 15 13.88 13.87 1.64
C ALA A 15 14.27 15.24 1.07
N ILE A 16 13.72 16.35 1.60
CA ILE A 16 14.05 17.72 1.15
C ILE A 16 15.52 18.10 1.37
N ASP A 17 16.21 17.40 2.25
CA ASP A 17 17.61 17.64 2.68
C ASP A 17 18.56 16.50 2.32
N GLY A 18 18.14 15.56 1.48
CA GLY A 18 18.98 14.51 0.91
C GLY A 18 18.40 13.10 0.95
N GLU A 19 19.17 12.16 0.45
CA GLU A 19 18.81 10.73 0.43
C GLU A 19 18.83 10.14 1.85
N ILE A 20 17.88 9.24 2.14
CA ILE A 20 17.74 8.67 3.49
C ILE A 20 17.54 7.16 3.53
N GLY A 21 17.18 6.51 2.46
CA GLY A 21 16.93 5.08 2.47
C GLY A 21 16.22 4.60 1.23
N THR A 22 15.50 3.49 1.33
CA THR A 22 14.79 2.87 0.20
C THR A 22 13.39 2.45 0.61
N ILE A 23 12.46 2.49 -0.33
CA ILE A 23 11.11 1.94 -0.15
C ILE A 23 11.20 0.42 -0.06
N GLN A 24 10.59 -0.16 0.97
CA GLN A 24 10.52 -1.60 1.17
C GLN A 24 9.18 -2.17 0.74
N ASP A 25 8.08 -1.47 1.02
CA ASP A 25 6.75 -1.96 0.68
C ASP A 25 5.73 -0.82 0.57
N VAL A 26 4.55 -1.15 0.06
CA VAL A 26 3.38 -0.28 0.00
C VAL A 26 2.28 -0.89 0.84
N LEU A 27 1.71 -0.12 1.77
CA LEU A 27 0.64 -0.58 2.65
C LEU A 27 -0.67 0.06 2.23
N PHE A 28 -1.69 -0.77 2.00
CA PHE A 28 -3.00 -0.32 1.55
C PHE A 28 -4.14 -0.95 2.36
N ASP A 29 -5.24 -0.26 2.41
CA ASP A 29 -6.49 -0.71 3.01
C ASP A 29 -7.25 -1.59 1.98
N PRO A 30 -7.46 -2.88 2.26
CA PRO A 30 -8.08 -3.81 1.32
C PRO A 30 -9.57 -3.59 1.11
N GLU A 31 -10.25 -2.83 1.99
CA GLU A 31 -11.67 -2.49 1.81
C GLU A 31 -11.85 -1.34 0.83
N SER A 32 -11.04 -0.30 0.99
CA SER A 32 -11.10 0.90 0.13
C SER A 32 -10.11 0.89 -1.03
N TRP A 33 -9.20 -0.08 -1.07
CA TRP A 33 -8.10 -0.18 -2.03
C TRP A 33 -7.25 1.10 -2.09
N THR A 34 -7.06 1.74 -0.94
CA THR A 34 -6.31 2.99 -0.82
C THR A 34 -4.96 2.70 -0.20
N VAL A 35 -3.87 3.06 -0.89
CA VAL A 35 -2.53 3.06 -0.31
C VAL A 35 -2.49 4.15 0.76
N ARG A 36 -2.06 3.78 1.96
CA ARG A 36 -1.99 4.67 3.12
C ARG A 36 -0.56 5.07 3.44
N TYR A 37 0.35 4.09 3.37
CA TYR A 37 1.74 4.29 3.78
C TYR A 37 2.69 3.64 2.79
N LEU A 38 3.88 4.22 2.72
CA LEU A 38 5.06 3.54 2.18
C LEU A 38 5.94 3.13 3.36
N GLU A 39 6.38 1.89 3.38
CA GLU A 39 7.38 1.40 4.30
C GLU A 39 8.76 1.75 3.74
N VAL A 40 9.58 2.39 4.55
CA VAL A 40 10.90 2.88 4.16
C VAL A 40 11.94 2.39 5.15
N SER A 41 12.97 1.73 4.64
CA SER A 41 14.15 1.38 5.43
C SER A 41 15.15 2.53 5.42
N THR A 42 15.47 3.06 6.61
CA THR A 42 16.24 4.31 6.75
C THR A 42 17.76 4.12 6.80
N GLY A 43 18.28 2.91 6.61
CA GLY A 43 19.73 2.75 6.59
C GLY A 43 20.24 1.32 6.59
N TRP A 44 21.48 1.17 6.12
CA TRP A 44 22.10 -0.13 5.85
C TRP A 44 22.61 -0.87 7.09
N LEU A 45 23.06 -0.20 8.15
CA LEU A 45 23.71 -0.87 9.30
C LEU A 45 22.95 -0.75 10.62
N PHE A 46 22.18 0.31 10.82
CA PHE A 46 21.43 0.60 12.05
C PHE A 46 20.08 1.25 11.72
N GLY A 47 19.65 1.12 10.46
CA GLY A 47 18.38 1.63 10.00
C GLY A 47 17.22 0.85 10.60
N ARG A 48 16.07 1.48 10.59
CA ARG A 48 14.81 0.88 10.98
C ARG A 48 13.79 1.12 9.89
N ASP A 49 12.79 0.28 9.86
CA ASP A 49 11.68 0.47 8.96
C ASP A 49 10.68 1.45 9.59
N VAL A 50 10.26 2.42 8.81
CA VAL A 50 9.32 3.46 9.21
C VAL A 50 8.20 3.55 8.18
N LEU A 51 7.01 3.92 8.64
CA LEU A 51 5.90 4.20 7.76
C LEU A 51 5.84 5.71 7.47
N ILE A 52 5.72 6.04 6.19
CA ILE A 52 5.54 7.42 5.74
C ILE A 52 4.19 7.51 5.04
N PRO A 53 3.27 8.40 5.48
CA PRO A 53 2.00 8.61 4.81
C PRO A 53 2.20 9.04 3.36
N VAL A 54 1.39 8.51 2.44
CA VAL A 54 1.48 8.87 1.01
C VAL A 54 1.22 10.35 0.75
N ASP A 55 0.55 11.05 1.65
CA ASP A 55 0.39 12.52 1.63
C ASP A 55 1.73 13.28 1.71
N LYS A 56 2.79 12.63 2.14
CA LYS A 56 4.15 13.19 2.15
C LYS A 56 4.94 12.87 0.89
N VAL A 57 4.41 12.05 0.01
CA VAL A 57 5.06 11.77 -1.28
C VAL A 57 4.82 12.95 -2.21
N LYS A 58 5.88 13.58 -2.63
CA LYS A 58 5.85 14.66 -3.62
C LYS A 58 5.85 14.11 -5.04
N ARG A 59 6.61 13.05 -5.27
CA ARG A 59 6.74 12.43 -6.59
C ARG A 59 7.35 11.03 -6.48
N ILE A 60 6.80 10.10 -7.25
CA ILE A 60 7.44 8.85 -7.61
C ILE A 60 7.84 8.97 -9.08
N ASP A 61 9.11 8.85 -9.36
CA ASP A 61 9.65 8.89 -10.73
C ASP A 61 10.12 7.50 -11.11
N ALA A 62 9.21 6.70 -11.68
CA ALA A 62 9.52 5.33 -12.06
C ALA A 62 10.63 5.23 -13.13
N PRO A 63 10.68 6.09 -14.17
CA PRO A 63 11.79 6.11 -15.14
C PRO A 63 13.15 6.41 -14.52
N ASP A 64 13.20 7.33 -13.56
CA ASP A 64 14.45 7.72 -12.88
C ASP A 64 14.72 6.83 -11.65
N GLY A 65 13.75 6.02 -11.24
CA GLY A 65 13.85 5.12 -10.11
C GLY A 65 14.05 5.85 -8.78
N VAL A 66 13.36 7.00 -8.55
CA VAL A 66 13.53 7.85 -7.35
C VAL A 66 12.18 8.27 -6.78
N ALA A 67 12.06 8.18 -5.46
CA ALA A 67 10.92 8.69 -4.72
C ALA A 67 11.31 9.96 -3.94
N THR A 68 10.58 11.06 -4.13
CA THR A 68 10.82 12.34 -3.45
C THR A 68 9.71 12.62 -2.44
N PHE A 69 10.08 13.02 -1.22
CA PHE A 69 9.17 13.26 -0.11
C PHE A 69 9.24 14.70 0.39
N ASP A 70 8.10 15.23 0.84
CA ASP A 70 7.98 16.57 1.47
C ASP A 70 8.15 16.48 2.99
N CYS A 71 9.32 15.99 3.40
CA CYS A 71 9.74 15.88 4.80
C CYS A 71 11.27 15.88 4.88
N THR A 72 11.82 16.20 6.04
CA THR A 72 13.27 16.16 6.30
C THR A 72 13.72 14.74 6.67
N LYS A 73 15.01 14.46 6.53
CA LYS A 73 15.64 13.23 7.03
C LYS A 73 15.39 13.05 8.52
N GLU A 74 15.58 14.09 9.31
CA GLU A 74 15.31 14.08 10.74
C GLU A 74 13.87 13.71 11.05
N GLN A 75 12.89 14.21 10.28
CA GLN A 75 11.49 13.86 10.43
C GLN A 75 11.24 12.38 10.11
N ILE A 76 11.87 11.84 9.08
CA ILE A 76 11.77 10.42 8.74
C ILE A 76 12.43 9.56 9.82
N GLU A 77 13.64 9.89 10.25
CA GLU A 77 14.39 9.18 11.29
C GLU A 77 13.66 9.14 12.64
N ASN A 78 12.92 10.18 12.97
CA ASN A 78 12.14 10.27 14.21
C ASN A 78 10.67 9.82 14.06
N SER A 79 10.29 9.24 12.93
CA SER A 79 8.96 8.68 12.75
C SER A 79 8.64 7.65 13.84
N PRO A 80 7.40 7.53 14.32
CA PRO A 80 6.99 6.46 15.21
C PRO A 80 7.41 5.10 14.66
N ASN A 81 7.94 4.24 15.53
CA ASN A 81 8.44 2.93 15.12
C ASN A 81 7.28 2.04 14.66
N ALA A 82 7.39 1.50 13.45
CA ALA A 82 6.53 0.42 13.02
C ALA A 82 7.05 -0.86 13.68
N GLU A 83 6.32 -1.39 14.64
CA GLU A 83 6.64 -2.71 15.20
C GLU A 83 6.14 -3.77 14.21
N PRO A 84 7.01 -4.59 13.60
CA PRO A 84 6.63 -5.51 12.52
C PRO A 84 5.53 -6.52 12.91
N GLU A 85 5.43 -6.82 14.20
CA GLU A 85 4.48 -7.80 14.73
C GLU A 85 3.20 -7.17 15.30
N ARG A 86 3.10 -5.84 15.29
CA ARG A 86 1.96 -5.15 15.84
C ARG A 86 1.06 -4.64 14.73
N ALA A 87 -0.19 -5.03 14.77
CA ALA A 87 -1.21 -4.44 13.91
C ALA A 87 -1.16 -2.91 14.01
N ILE A 88 -1.28 -2.24 12.87
CA ILE A 88 -1.37 -0.79 12.82
C ILE A 88 -2.70 -0.40 13.45
N ASP A 89 -2.64 -0.09 14.73
CA ASP A 89 -3.80 0.35 15.47
C ASP A 89 -4.04 1.86 15.29
N ARG A 90 -5.19 2.31 15.65
CA ARG A 90 -5.59 3.72 15.51
C ARG A 90 -4.74 4.66 16.37
N ASP A 91 -4.20 4.19 17.49
CA ASP A 91 -3.30 4.95 18.34
C ASP A 91 -1.94 5.19 17.65
N TYR A 92 -1.39 4.14 17.04
CA TYR A 92 -0.18 4.27 16.23
C TYR A 92 -0.40 5.24 15.05
N GLU A 93 -1.49 5.08 14.29
CA GLU A 93 -1.80 6.00 13.18
C GLU A 93 -1.97 7.45 13.66
N SER A 94 -2.63 7.67 14.80
CA SER A 94 -2.81 9.01 15.37
C SER A 94 -1.46 9.66 15.69
N ARG A 95 -0.52 8.90 16.24
CA ARG A 95 0.85 9.37 16.47
C ARG A 95 1.58 9.65 15.17
N LEU A 96 1.42 8.79 14.17
CA LEU A 96 2.07 8.90 12.89
C LEU A 96 1.60 10.14 12.12
N VAL A 97 0.29 10.33 11.94
CA VAL A 97 -0.24 11.51 11.25
C VAL A 97 0.08 12.81 11.98
N SER A 98 0.06 12.81 13.32
CA SER A 98 0.46 13.95 14.14
C SER A 98 1.94 14.28 13.95
N HIS A 99 2.83 13.28 13.91
CA HIS A 99 4.25 13.44 13.66
C HIS A 99 4.54 14.12 12.31
N TYR A 100 3.80 13.73 11.27
CA TYR A 100 3.93 14.31 9.94
C TYR A 100 3.11 15.60 9.74
N GLY A 101 2.41 16.08 10.79
CA GLY A 101 1.60 17.30 10.72
C GLY A 101 0.40 17.18 9.78
N LEU A 102 -0.16 15.98 9.66
CA LEU A 102 -1.32 15.69 8.83
C LEU A 102 -2.61 15.64 9.66
N ALA A 103 -3.74 15.90 9.01
CA ALA A 103 -5.05 15.63 9.59
C ALA A 103 -5.37 14.14 9.43
N PRO A 104 -5.98 13.49 10.45
CA PRO A 104 -6.41 12.12 10.31
C PRO A 104 -7.49 11.97 9.23
N TYR A 105 -7.34 11.02 8.31
CA TYR A 105 -8.31 10.81 7.22
C TYR A 105 -9.68 10.31 7.71
N TRP A 106 -9.74 9.80 8.93
CA TRP A 106 -10.99 9.38 9.59
C TRP A 106 -11.65 10.51 10.39
N ALA A 107 -11.04 11.69 10.48
CA ALA A 107 -11.69 12.84 11.08
C ALA A 107 -12.84 13.31 10.19
N ALA A 108 -13.98 13.62 10.82
CA ALA A 108 -15.08 14.20 10.06
C ALA A 108 -14.61 15.49 9.35
N PRO A 109 -15.01 15.72 8.08
CA PRO A 109 -14.69 16.98 7.43
C PRO A 109 -15.24 18.13 8.27
N PRO A 110 -14.51 19.27 8.41
CA PRO A 110 -15.00 20.41 9.16
C PRO A 110 -16.37 20.82 8.58
N GLU A 111 -17.37 20.94 9.45
CA GLU A 111 -18.69 21.39 9.03
C GLU A 111 -18.55 22.75 8.33
N ALA A 112 -19.16 22.88 7.16
CA ALA A 112 -19.10 24.11 6.38
C ALA A 112 -19.70 25.26 7.19
N GLY A 113 -18.86 26.21 7.61
CA GLY A 113 -19.26 27.40 8.37
C GLY A 113 -18.67 27.48 9.80
N VAL A 114 -17.99 26.46 10.27
CA VAL A 114 -17.21 26.55 11.52
C VAL A 114 -15.78 26.94 11.15
N PRO A 115 -15.23 28.08 11.59
CA PRO A 115 -13.84 28.41 11.38
C PRO A 115 -12.97 27.32 12.01
N PRO A 116 -11.85 26.92 11.38
CA PRO A 116 -10.95 25.94 11.97
C PRO A 116 -10.46 26.51 13.31
N GLN A 117 -11.02 25.98 14.39
CA GLN A 117 -10.47 26.25 15.70
C GLN A 117 -9.12 25.57 15.71
N ALA A 118 -8.07 26.33 15.93
CA ALA A 118 -6.73 25.78 16.13
C ALA A 118 -6.86 24.75 17.27
N MET A 119 -6.80 23.47 16.92
CA MET A 119 -6.74 22.42 17.92
C MET A 119 -5.50 22.69 18.77
N PRO A 120 -5.61 22.71 20.10
CA PRO A 120 -4.43 22.85 20.94
C PRO A 120 -3.47 21.72 20.59
N ILE A 121 -2.24 22.07 20.29
CA ILE A 121 -1.17 21.09 20.13
C ILE A 121 -1.13 20.27 21.42
N GLY A 122 -1.48 18.97 21.34
CA GLY A 122 -1.53 18.08 22.49
C GLY A 122 -2.93 17.71 23.00
N ALA A 123 -4.03 18.14 22.37
CA ALA A 123 -5.32 17.53 22.67
C ALA A 123 -5.38 16.13 22.01
N PRO A 124 -5.57 15.05 22.77
CA PRO A 124 -5.78 13.73 22.16
C PRO A 124 -7.05 13.84 21.31
N ALA A 125 -6.92 13.51 20.00
CA ALA A 125 -8.08 13.27 19.17
C ALA A 125 -8.96 12.27 19.94
N GLN A 126 -10.28 12.51 20.03
CA GLN A 126 -11.19 11.56 20.66
C GLN A 126 -11.18 10.29 19.80
N VAL A 127 -10.34 9.34 20.19
CA VAL A 127 -10.26 8.01 19.58
C VAL A 127 -11.57 7.32 19.96
N PRO A 128 -12.36 6.78 19.01
CA PRO A 128 -13.47 5.90 19.37
C PRO A 128 -12.95 4.77 20.26
N GLU A 129 -13.67 4.41 21.30
CA GLU A 129 -13.26 3.46 22.36
C GLU A 129 -13.04 2.01 21.87
N THR A 130 -13.33 1.73 20.60
CA THR A 130 -13.00 0.48 19.93
C THR A 130 -11.85 0.77 18.94
N ALA A 131 -10.64 0.45 19.37
CA ALA A 131 -9.50 0.37 18.44
C ALA A 131 -9.78 -0.76 17.44
N GLU A 132 -10.44 -0.45 16.33
CA GLU A 132 -10.46 -1.33 15.18
C GLU A 132 -9.03 -1.40 14.67
N GLU A 133 -8.45 -2.57 14.77
CA GLU A 133 -7.17 -2.86 14.16
C GLU A 133 -7.29 -2.60 12.66
N LEU A 134 -6.56 -1.62 12.18
CA LEU A 134 -6.45 -1.41 10.73
C LEU A 134 -5.66 -2.58 10.16
N ARG A 135 -6.35 -3.43 9.46
CA ARG A 135 -5.76 -4.57 8.77
C ARG A 135 -5.27 -4.13 7.39
N LEU A 136 -4.25 -3.26 7.37
CA LEU A 136 -3.59 -2.94 6.12
C LEU A 136 -2.92 -4.19 5.56
N LEU A 137 -2.98 -4.33 4.24
CA LEU A 137 -2.20 -5.31 3.48
C LEU A 137 -0.98 -4.63 2.89
N SER A 138 0.10 -5.37 2.78
CA SER A 138 1.26 -4.92 2.01
C SER A 138 1.26 -5.50 0.59
N GLY A 139 1.97 -4.82 -0.31
CA GLY A 139 2.18 -5.32 -1.67
C GLY A 139 2.91 -6.66 -1.67
N GLY A 140 3.89 -6.84 -0.78
CA GLY A 140 4.61 -8.09 -0.62
C GLY A 140 3.78 -9.20 0.03
N GLU A 141 2.87 -8.86 0.95
CA GLU A 141 2.03 -9.85 1.62
C GLU A 141 0.99 -10.47 0.66
N ILE A 142 0.40 -9.66 -0.22
CA ILE A 142 -0.64 -10.15 -1.15
C ILE A 142 -0.06 -11.01 -2.28
N ASP A 143 1.25 -10.92 -2.55
CA ASP A 143 1.90 -11.82 -3.51
C ASP A 143 1.79 -13.27 -3.02
N GLY A 144 1.32 -14.13 -3.89
CA GLY A 144 1.07 -15.53 -3.60
C GLY A 144 -0.33 -15.85 -3.07
N TYR A 145 -1.19 -14.87 -2.83
CA TYR A 145 -2.58 -15.14 -2.45
C TYR A 145 -3.34 -15.82 -3.59
N ASP A 146 -4.12 -16.83 -3.26
CA ASP A 146 -5.01 -17.48 -4.19
C ASP A 146 -6.13 -16.55 -4.63
N LEU A 147 -6.42 -16.54 -5.92
CA LEU A 147 -7.56 -15.84 -6.49
C LEU A 147 -8.73 -16.81 -6.61
N ASP A 148 -9.76 -16.63 -5.79
CA ASP A 148 -10.94 -17.47 -5.76
C ASP A 148 -12.11 -16.79 -6.49
N ALA A 149 -12.69 -17.52 -7.44
CA ALA A 149 -13.88 -17.12 -8.17
C ALA A 149 -15.02 -18.11 -7.86
N GLN A 150 -15.92 -17.72 -6.98
CA GLN A 150 -17.11 -18.50 -6.61
C GLN A 150 -16.81 -19.90 -6.02
N GLY A 151 -15.71 -20.03 -5.28
CA GLY A 151 -15.28 -21.29 -4.64
C GLY A 151 -14.33 -22.14 -5.50
N GLU A 152 -13.85 -21.58 -6.61
CA GLU A 152 -12.85 -22.20 -7.48
C GLU A 152 -11.61 -21.31 -7.54
N THR A 153 -10.44 -21.86 -7.20
CA THR A 153 -9.16 -21.15 -7.37
C THR A 153 -8.85 -21.04 -8.86
N VAL A 154 -8.79 -19.81 -9.36
CA VAL A 154 -8.59 -19.50 -10.78
C VAL A 154 -7.21 -18.97 -11.09
N GLY A 155 -6.41 -18.69 -10.07
CA GLY A 155 -5.06 -18.15 -10.25
C GLY A 155 -4.44 -17.73 -8.94
N THR A 156 -3.33 -16.99 -9.05
CA THR A 156 -2.56 -16.47 -7.91
C THR A 156 -2.23 -15.01 -8.13
N VAL A 157 -2.44 -14.17 -7.13
CA VAL A 157 -2.03 -12.76 -7.15
C VAL A 157 -0.51 -12.68 -7.15
N ARG A 158 0.04 -11.76 -7.95
CA ARG A 158 1.48 -11.53 -8.08
C ARG A 158 1.89 -10.12 -7.70
N ASP A 159 1.02 -9.15 -7.87
CA ASP A 159 1.31 -7.75 -7.56
C ASP A 159 0.04 -6.90 -7.57
N VAL A 160 0.19 -5.65 -7.19
CA VAL A 160 -0.87 -4.64 -7.24
C VAL A 160 -0.45 -3.47 -8.14
N LEU A 161 -1.37 -3.02 -8.99
CA LEU A 161 -1.18 -1.86 -9.85
C LEU A 161 -1.77 -0.62 -9.18
N ILE A 162 -0.92 0.34 -8.85
CA ILE A 162 -1.24 1.55 -8.09
C ILE A 162 -1.35 2.74 -9.03
N ASP A 163 -2.41 3.50 -8.90
CA ASP A 163 -2.52 4.83 -9.49
C ASP A 163 -1.86 5.84 -8.53
N LEU A 164 -0.70 6.35 -8.91
CA LEU A 164 0.13 7.23 -8.09
C LEU A 164 -0.44 8.66 -7.97
N ASP A 165 -1.42 9.04 -8.79
CA ASP A 165 -2.07 10.35 -8.69
C ASP A 165 -3.18 10.34 -7.62
N THR A 166 -3.79 9.17 -7.39
CA THR A 166 -4.90 9.00 -6.44
C THR A 166 -4.58 8.11 -5.26
N TRP A 167 -3.42 7.45 -5.28
CA TRP A 167 -3.00 6.44 -4.31
C TRP A 167 -4.03 5.33 -4.13
N LYS A 168 -4.60 4.88 -5.25
CA LYS A 168 -5.54 3.76 -5.29
C LYS A 168 -4.91 2.56 -5.98
N VAL A 169 -5.08 1.39 -5.38
CA VAL A 169 -4.87 0.14 -6.10
C VAL A 169 -5.99 0.01 -7.13
N SER A 170 -5.65 0.01 -8.40
CA SER A 170 -6.61 -0.04 -9.50
C SER A 170 -6.87 -1.46 -10.00
N SER A 171 -5.87 -2.32 -9.89
CA SER A 171 -5.93 -3.70 -10.38
C SER A 171 -4.97 -4.59 -9.60
N LEU A 172 -5.25 -5.87 -9.60
CA LEU A 172 -4.33 -6.94 -9.21
C LEU A 172 -3.66 -7.48 -10.47
N MET A 173 -2.37 -7.76 -10.40
CA MET A 173 -1.68 -8.60 -11.37
C MET A 173 -1.85 -10.04 -10.90
N ALA A 174 -2.40 -10.91 -11.72
CA ALA A 174 -2.64 -12.31 -11.39
C ALA A 174 -2.11 -13.24 -12.46
N ASP A 175 -1.55 -14.36 -12.01
CA ASP A 175 -1.21 -15.49 -12.85
C ASP A 175 -2.43 -16.40 -12.92
N LEU A 176 -3.12 -16.43 -14.06
CA LEU A 176 -4.29 -17.26 -14.33
C LEU A 176 -3.94 -18.53 -15.07
N GLY A 177 -2.66 -18.76 -15.31
CA GLY A 177 -2.18 -19.94 -16.04
C GLY A 177 -2.12 -21.17 -15.15
N GLY A 178 -2.48 -22.33 -15.74
CA GLY A 178 -2.10 -23.63 -15.16
C GLY A 178 -0.57 -23.80 -15.19
N ILE A 179 -0.09 -24.91 -14.61
CA ILE A 179 1.33 -25.25 -14.35
C ILE A 179 2.31 -24.99 -15.54
N PHE A 180 1.81 -24.71 -16.73
CA PHE A 180 2.59 -24.50 -17.96
C PHE A 180 2.26 -23.23 -18.75
N SER A 181 1.34 -22.37 -18.30
CA SER A 181 1.04 -21.11 -18.96
C SER A 181 1.56 -19.95 -18.12
N GLN A 182 2.09 -18.91 -18.78
CA GLN A 182 2.53 -17.67 -18.14
C GLN A 182 1.52 -16.55 -18.51
N ASP A 183 0.23 -16.86 -18.37
CA ASP A 183 -0.82 -15.90 -18.67
C ASP A 183 -1.03 -14.99 -17.45
N VAL A 184 -0.20 -13.95 -17.37
CA VAL A 184 -0.33 -12.89 -16.38
C VAL A 184 -1.27 -11.83 -16.91
N GLU A 185 -2.34 -11.56 -16.17
CA GLU A 185 -3.35 -10.56 -16.52
C GLU A 185 -3.54 -9.56 -15.37
N THR A 186 -4.04 -8.37 -15.71
CA THR A 186 -4.50 -7.42 -14.70
C THR A 186 -6.00 -7.53 -14.52
N ILE A 187 -6.42 -7.69 -13.27
CA ILE A 187 -7.82 -7.76 -12.87
C ILE A 187 -8.14 -6.52 -12.05
N GLY A 188 -9.11 -5.72 -12.50
CA GLY A 188 -9.56 -4.56 -11.73
C GLY A 188 -10.07 -4.97 -10.34
N VAL A 189 -9.85 -4.13 -9.32
CA VAL A 189 -10.31 -4.43 -7.96
C VAL A 189 -11.82 -4.32 -7.75
N GLY A 190 -12.57 -3.76 -8.70
CA GLY A 190 -14.03 -3.65 -8.60
C GLY A 190 -14.78 -4.96 -8.37
N PRO A 191 -14.42 -6.08 -9.01
CA PRO A 191 -15.00 -7.39 -8.75
C PRO A 191 -14.58 -8.05 -7.43
N VAL A 192 -13.56 -7.57 -6.73
CA VAL A 192 -13.13 -8.15 -5.46
C VAL A 192 -14.19 -7.90 -4.40
N VAL A 193 -14.62 -8.99 -3.76
CA VAL A 193 -15.66 -8.96 -2.72
C VAL A 193 -15.10 -9.13 -1.31
N GLY A 194 -13.82 -9.51 -1.19
CA GLY A 194 -13.13 -9.61 0.08
C GLY A 194 -11.75 -10.22 -0.05
N VAL A 195 -10.93 -9.97 0.96
CA VAL A 195 -9.60 -10.57 1.13
C VAL A 195 -9.58 -11.32 2.44
N ASP A 196 -9.37 -12.62 2.36
CA ASP A 196 -9.17 -13.50 3.53
C ASP A 196 -7.67 -13.62 3.79
N ARG A 197 -7.19 -12.79 4.70
CA ARG A 197 -5.78 -12.72 5.06
C ARG A 197 -5.27 -13.96 5.76
N GLU A 198 -6.13 -14.61 6.57
CA GLU A 198 -5.75 -15.80 7.34
C GLU A 198 -5.46 -16.98 6.44
N ASN A 199 -6.23 -17.11 5.35
CA ASN A 199 -6.09 -18.19 4.38
C ASN A 199 -5.33 -17.78 3.12
N GLY A 200 -4.96 -16.51 2.96
CA GLY A 200 -4.26 -16.00 1.76
C GLY A 200 -5.15 -16.08 0.51
N ILE A 201 -6.41 -15.64 0.60
CA ILE A 201 -7.37 -15.75 -0.50
C ILE A 201 -7.95 -14.39 -0.84
N VAL A 202 -7.96 -14.06 -2.12
CA VAL A 202 -8.69 -12.93 -2.69
C VAL A 202 -9.94 -13.43 -3.39
N ASN A 203 -11.11 -13.08 -2.86
CA ASN A 203 -12.39 -13.52 -3.40
C ASN A 203 -12.92 -12.53 -4.44
N VAL A 204 -13.31 -13.03 -5.63
CA VAL A 204 -13.90 -12.23 -6.69
C VAL A 204 -15.31 -12.70 -7.07
N SER A 205 -16.16 -11.75 -7.43
CA SER A 205 -17.55 -12.02 -7.84
C SER A 205 -17.68 -12.49 -9.29
N THR A 206 -16.61 -12.38 -10.08
CA THR A 206 -16.57 -12.81 -11.48
C THR A 206 -16.59 -14.34 -11.56
N SER A 207 -17.30 -14.91 -12.56
CA SER A 207 -17.27 -16.34 -12.75
C SER A 207 -15.94 -16.81 -13.35
N PRO A 208 -15.45 -18.06 -13.01
CA PRO A 208 -14.20 -18.59 -13.52
C PRO A 208 -14.06 -18.54 -15.04
N GLU A 209 -15.16 -18.83 -15.76
CA GLU A 209 -15.20 -18.83 -17.23
C GLU A 209 -14.88 -17.48 -17.85
N LYS A 210 -15.16 -16.37 -17.13
CA LYS A 210 -14.90 -15.01 -17.59
C LYS A 210 -13.51 -14.50 -17.23
N MET A 211 -12.84 -15.15 -16.29
CA MET A 211 -11.50 -14.76 -15.86
C MET A 211 -10.43 -15.16 -16.89
N GLY A 212 -10.62 -16.27 -17.60
CA GLY A 212 -9.67 -16.76 -18.64
C GLY A 212 -9.83 -16.11 -20.01
N HIS A 213 -10.76 -15.17 -20.21
CA HIS A 213 -11.05 -14.53 -21.50
C HIS A 213 -10.78 -13.03 -21.54
N GLY A 214 -9.85 -12.54 -20.70
CA GLY A 214 -9.23 -11.22 -20.83
C GLY A 214 -10.20 -10.05 -21.01
N THR A 215 -10.73 -9.54 -19.90
CA THR A 215 -11.20 -8.14 -19.85
C THR A 215 -10.06 -7.22 -19.37
N GLY A 216 -8.89 -7.77 -19.08
CA GLY A 216 -7.69 -7.08 -18.66
C GLY A 216 -6.79 -6.71 -19.83
N GLU A 217 -6.08 -5.64 -19.72
CA GLU A 217 -5.03 -5.23 -20.65
C GLU A 217 -3.91 -6.28 -20.58
N LYS A 218 -3.62 -7.00 -21.68
CA LYS A 218 -2.49 -7.92 -21.73
C LYS A 218 -1.22 -7.08 -21.58
N LEU A 219 -0.54 -7.26 -20.47
CA LEU A 219 0.72 -6.60 -20.23
C LEU A 219 1.81 -7.27 -21.08
N PRO A 220 2.70 -6.50 -21.72
CA PRO A 220 3.89 -7.07 -22.29
C PRO A 220 4.69 -7.77 -21.18
N PHE A 221 5.14 -8.98 -21.45
CA PHE A 221 5.95 -9.81 -20.56
C PHE A 221 7.16 -8.99 -20.07
N VAL A 222 7.12 -8.54 -18.83
CA VAL A 222 8.26 -7.92 -18.15
C VAL A 222 8.79 -8.96 -17.16
N PHE A 223 10.00 -9.38 -17.37
CA PHE A 223 10.86 -10.33 -16.66
C PHE A 223 10.31 -10.98 -15.37
N PRO A 224 10.63 -12.25 -15.13
CA PRO A 224 10.17 -12.93 -13.92
C PRO A 224 10.68 -12.14 -12.70
N TYR A 225 9.74 -11.73 -11.84
CA TYR A 225 10.04 -11.29 -10.50
C TYR A 225 10.91 -12.35 -9.82
N VAL A 226 12.10 -11.99 -9.44
CA VAL A 226 12.95 -12.80 -8.58
C VAL A 226 12.74 -12.26 -7.18
N PRO A 227 12.00 -12.97 -6.30
CA PRO A 227 11.83 -12.52 -4.93
C PRO A 227 13.21 -12.37 -4.27
N PRO A 228 13.41 -11.39 -3.39
CA PRO A 228 14.64 -11.29 -2.62
C PRO A 228 14.85 -12.60 -1.85
N LEU A 229 16.04 -13.16 -1.94
CA LEU A 229 16.43 -14.35 -1.18
C LEU A 229 16.29 -14.02 0.31
N ALA A 230 15.49 -14.82 1.02
CA ALA A 230 15.28 -14.75 2.45
C ALA A 230 16.59 -14.94 3.26
#